data_fd9e5d46ef466b326df98583ef23985c
#
_entry.id   fd9e5d46ef466b326df98583ef23985c
#
_cell.length_a   1.000
_cell.length_b   1.000
_cell.length_c   1.000
_cell.angle_alpha   90.00
_cell.angle_beta   90.00
_cell.angle_gamma   90.00
#
_symmetry.space_group_name_H-M   'P 1'
#
loop_
_entity.id
_entity.type
_entity.pdbx_description
1 polymer ?
#
loop_
_entity_poly.entity_id
_entity_poly.type
_entity_poly.pdbx_seq_one_letter_code
_entity_poly.pdbx_strand_id
1 'polypeptide(L)'
;MRIKFNKEIEFYLKKIFFSQKYLLKRRLERSIKNNEENELKLVKNFITPGTDSIDIGVYRGVYSFQMSKFSKTVHAFEPNPIIYEDLQKNLLKITKNIKIYNFALSNNNKNVTLKVPIRNPNFSEKNYEEYLCSKRTKD
;
A
#
# COMPACT_ATOMS: atom_id res chain seq x y z
N MET A 1 -11.71 -32.15 16.04
CA MET A 1 -10.24 -32.04 16.25
C MET A 1 -9.69 -30.93 15.35
N ARG A 2 -9.32 -29.75 15.87
CA ARG A 2 -8.70 -28.65 15.09
C ARG A 2 -7.19 -28.87 15.05
N ILE A 3 -6.67 -29.29 13.90
CA ILE A 3 -5.23 -29.40 13.70
C ILE A 3 -4.67 -27.99 13.65
N LYS A 4 -3.93 -27.58 14.70
CA LYS A 4 -3.15 -26.34 14.71
C LYS A 4 -1.86 -26.59 13.91
N PHE A 5 -1.85 -26.21 12.65
CA PHE A 5 -0.59 -26.17 11.90
C PHE A 5 0.34 -25.09 12.46
N ASN A 6 1.65 -25.38 12.47
CA ASN A 6 2.67 -24.39 12.74
C ASN A 6 2.49 -23.21 11.74
N LYS A 7 2.60 -21.97 12.22
CA LYS A 7 2.42 -20.76 11.38
C LYS A 7 3.29 -20.75 10.12
N GLU A 8 4.46 -21.35 10.19
CA GLU A 8 5.36 -21.49 9.04
C GLU A 8 4.80 -22.45 7.99
N ILE A 9 4.30 -23.62 8.41
CA ILE A 9 3.68 -24.60 7.50
C ILE A 9 2.44 -23.99 6.85
N GLU A 10 1.63 -23.28 7.62
CA GLU A 10 0.46 -22.59 7.09
C GLU A 10 0.85 -21.49 6.05
N PHE A 11 1.94 -20.77 6.29
CA PHE A 11 2.48 -19.78 5.35
C PHE A 11 2.95 -20.43 4.05
N TYR A 12 3.70 -21.54 4.13
CA TYR A 12 4.17 -22.26 2.94
C TYR A 12 3.02 -22.90 2.16
N LEU A 13 2.05 -23.50 2.82
CA LEU A 13 0.87 -24.08 2.16
C LEU A 13 0.08 -22.97 1.43
N LYS A 14 -0.13 -21.81 2.05
CA LYS A 14 -0.79 -20.68 1.40
C LYS A 14 -0.03 -20.21 0.16
N LYS A 15 1.30 -20.18 0.20
CA LYS A 15 2.15 -19.78 -0.93
C LYS A 15 2.07 -20.76 -2.11
N ILE A 16 1.92 -22.06 -1.83
CA ILE A 16 1.82 -23.14 -2.83
C ILE A 16 0.41 -23.13 -3.47
N PHE A 17 -0.65 -23.01 -2.66
CA PHE A 17 -2.02 -23.16 -3.13
C PHE A 17 -2.67 -21.88 -3.65
N PHE A 18 -2.17 -20.69 -3.26
CA PHE A 18 -2.79 -19.43 -3.64
C PHE A 18 -1.84 -18.51 -4.40
N SER A 19 -2.33 -17.90 -5.46
CA SER A 19 -1.55 -16.88 -6.19
C SER A 19 -1.25 -15.68 -5.29
N GLN A 20 -0.09 -15.03 -5.52
CA GLN A 20 0.31 -13.80 -4.82
C GLN A 20 -0.78 -12.71 -4.91
N LYS A 21 -1.42 -12.60 -6.07
CA LYS A 21 -2.55 -11.71 -6.32
C LYS A 21 -3.71 -11.97 -5.34
N TYR A 22 -4.10 -13.23 -5.17
CA TYR A 22 -5.17 -13.63 -4.25
C TYR A 22 -4.82 -13.31 -2.79
N LEU A 23 -3.59 -13.64 -2.37
CA LEU A 23 -3.13 -13.40 -1.00
C LEU A 23 -3.09 -11.91 -0.66
N LEU A 24 -2.63 -11.08 -1.58
CA LEU A 24 -2.61 -9.63 -1.40
C LEU A 24 -4.03 -9.07 -1.32
N LYS A 25 -4.90 -9.41 -2.27
CA LYS A 25 -6.30 -8.98 -2.26
C LYS A 25 -6.97 -9.32 -0.93
N ARG A 26 -6.81 -10.57 -0.48
CA ARG A 26 -7.37 -11.03 0.80
C ARG A 26 -6.79 -10.27 2.01
N ARG A 27 -5.50 -9.90 1.98
CA ARG A 27 -4.89 -9.08 3.03
C ARG A 27 -5.52 -7.69 3.08
N LEU A 28 -5.65 -7.01 1.94
CA LEU A 28 -6.27 -5.69 1.85
C LEU A 28 -7.74 -5.72 2.30
N GLU A 29 -8.50 -6.70 1.84
CA GLU A 29 -9.90 -6.88 2.26
C GLU A 29 -10.03 -7.14 3.76
N ARG A 30 -9.10 -7.87 4.35
CA ARG A 30 -9.06 -8.12 5.80
C ARG A 30 -8.74 -6.84 6.58
N SER A 31 -7.76 -6.04 6.15
CA SER A 31 -7.45 -4.74 6.76
C SER A 31 -8.67 -3.84 6.79
N ILE A 32 -9.41 -3.77 5.68
CA ILE A 32 -10.65 -2.98 5.59
C ILE A 32 -11.73 -3.54 6.53
N LYS A 33 -11.90 -4.86 6.57
CA LYS A 33 -12.93 -5.52 7.40
C LYS A 33 -12.66 -5.40 8.90
N ASN A 34 -11.40 -5.56 9.29
CA ASN A 34 -11.01 -5.55 10.70
C ASN A 34 -10.90 -4.13 11.29
N ASN A 35 -11.21 -3.10 10.52
CA ASN A 35 -11.19 -1.71 10.96
C ASN A 35 -9.86 -1.29 11.58
N GLU A 36 -8.76 -1.65 10.97
CA GLU A 36 -7.47 -1.11 11.39
C GLU A 36 -7.52 0.43 11.40
N GLU A 37 -8.36 1.01 10.52
CA GLU A 37 -8.67 2.45 10.47
C GLU A 37 -10.17 2.64 10.18
N ASN A 38 -10.90 3.29 11.09
CA ASN A 38 -12.35 3.48 10.98
C ASN A 38 -12.75 4.28 9.73
N GLU A 39 -11.88 5.18 9.27
CA GLU A 39 -12.08 6.04 8.11
C GLU A 39 -12.23 5.25 6.81
N LEU A 40 -11.62 4.06 6.71
CA LEU A 40 -11.72 3.21 5.52
C LEU A 40 -13.16 2.83 5.16
N LYS A 41 -14.04 2.73 6.16
CA LYS A 41 -15.47 2.46 5.93
C LYS A 41 -16.21 3.66 5.35
N LEU A 42 -15.75 4.85 5.71
CA LEU A 42 -16.38 6.11 5.31
C LEU A 42 -15.95 6.55 3.90
N VAL A 43 -14.86 6.01 3.37
CA VAL A 43 -14.31 6.38 2.04
C VAL A 43 -15.39 6.41 0.95
N LYS A 44 -16.27 5.42 0.93
CA LYS A 44 -17.38 5.36 -0.04
C LYS A 44 -18.33 6.55 0.00
N ASN A 45 -18.46 7.21 1.15
CA ASN A 45 -19.40 8.33 1.33
C ASN A 45 -18.83 9.65 0.81
N PHE A 46 -17.51 9.72 0.59
CA PHE A 46 -16.80 10.91 0.11
C PHE A 46 -16.48 10.86 -1.39
N ILE A 47 -16.70 9.72 -2.03
CA ILE A 47 -16.40 9.55 -3.46
C ILE A 47 -17.68 9.62 -4.26
N THR A 48 -17.77 10.62 -5.13
CA THR A 48 -18.85 10.69 -6.14
C THR A 48 -18.55 9.66 -7.25
N PRO A 49 -19.49 8.76 -7.57
CA PRO A 49 -19.29 7.79 -8.64
C PRO A 49 -18.89 8.44 -9.97
N GLY A 50 -17.90 7.86 -10.62
CA GLY A 50 -17.38 8.37 -11.91
C GLY A 50 -16.34 9.48 -11.80
N THR A 51 -16.00 9.94 -10.59
CA THR A 51 -14.92 10.93 -10.36
C THR A 51 -13.58 10.24 -10.08
N ASP A 52 -12.50 11.00 -10.25
CA ASP A 52 -11.16 10.59 -9.87
C ASP A 52 -10.93 10.89 -8.39
N SER A 53 -10.08 10.10 -7.75
CA SER A 53 -9.67 10.28 -6.35
C SER A 53 -8.15 10.35 -6.24
N ILE A 54 -7.68 11.04 -5.20
CA ILE A 54 -6.26 11.21 -4.91
C ILE A 54 -5.94 10.57 -3.55
N ASP A 55 -4.90 9.73 -3.51
CA ASP A 55 -4.34 9.12 -2.30
C ASP A 55 -2.90 9.59 -2.14
N ILE A 56 -2.62 10.32 -1.04
CA ILE A 56 -1.30 10.91 -0.76
C ILE A 56 -0.65 10.15 0.39
N GLY A 57 0.48 9.46 0.10
CA GLY A 57 1.13 8.60 1.08
C GLY A 57 0.54 7.20 1.09
N VAL A 58 0.62 6.51 -0.04
CA VAL A 58 -0.07 5.24 -0.30
C VAL A 58 0.33 4.11 0.64
N TYR A 59 1.60 4.06 1.03
CA TYR A 59 2.16 3.04 1.92
C TYR A 59 1.78 1.60 1.51
N ARG A 60 0.85 0.94 2.24
CA ARG A 60 0.41 -0.44 1.94
C ARG A 60 -0.66 -0.53 0.85
N GLY A 61 -1.14 0.59 0.34
CA GLY A 61 -2.17 0.64 -0.70
C GLY A 61 -3.60 0.32 -0.25
N VAL A 62 -3.87 0.30 1.06
CA VAL A 62 -5.19 -0.06 1.59
C VAL A 62 -6.25 0.97 1.20
N TYR A 63 -5.93 2.27 1.34
CA TYR A 63 -6.82 3.37 0.93
C TYR A 63 -7.01 3.38 -0.58
N SER A 64 -5.93 3.34 -1.36
CA SER A 64 -6.01 3.26 -2.82
C SER A 64 -6.87 2.09 -3.29
N PHE A 65 -6.70 0.90 -2.67
CA PHE A 65 -7.50 -0.27 -2.99
C PHE A 65 -8.98 -0.08 -2.62
N GLN A 66 -9.29 0.55 -1.49
CA GLN A 66 -10.69 0.83 -1.11
C GLN A 66 -11.31 1.89 -2.03
N MET A 67 -10.59 2.98 -2.32
CA MET A 67 -11.03 4.04 -3.25
C MET A 67 -11.27 3.50 -4.65
N SER A 68 -10.45 2.56 -5.12
CA SER A 68 -10.57 1.99 -6.47
C SER A 68 -11.90 1.29 -6.75
N LYS A 69 -12.64 0.93 -5.71
CA LYS A 69 -13.97 0.31 -5.83
C LYS A 69 -15.07 1.32 -6.18
N PHE A 70 -14.83 2.60 -5.96
CA PHE A 70 -15.83 3.66 -6.08
C PHE A 70 -15.42 4.75 -7.07
N SER A 71 -14.13 4.95 -7.30
CA SER A 71 -13.58 5.97 -8.18
C SER A 71 -13.48 5.49 -9.64
N LYS A 72 -13.53 6.43 -10.57
CA LYS A 72 -13.16 6.19 -11.96
C LYS A 72 -11.66 5.86 -12.06
N THR A 73 -10.81 6.72 -11.50
CA THR A 73 -9.35 6.53 -11.39
C THR A 73 -8.91 6.94 -10.00
N VAL A 74 -7.94 6.21 -9.43
CA VAL A 74 -7.23 6.63 -8.21
C VAL A 74 -5.82 7.05 -8.59
N HIS A 75 -5.46 8.29 -8.28
CA HIS A 75 -4.12 8.85 -8.43
C HIS A 75 -3.40 8.72 -7.09
N ALA A 76 -2.47 7.78 -7.00
CA ALA A 76 -1.80 7.37 -5.77
C ALA A 76 -0.34 7.85 -5.76
N PHE A 77 0.05 8.62 -4.74
CA PHE A 77 1.37 9.24 -4.64
C PHE A 77 2.18 8.62 -3.52
N GLU A 78 3.30 7.99 -3.86
CA GLU A 78 4.20 7.34 -2.91
C GLU A 78 5.65 7.74 -3.19
N PRO A 79 6.25 8.59 -2.35
CA PRO A 79 7.61 9.07 -2.58
C PRO A 79 8.70 8.03 -2.29
N ASN A 80 8.43 7.02 -1.45
CA ASN A 80 9.40 5.98 -1.15
C ASN A 80 9.54 5.02 -2.34
N PRO A 81 10.73 4.92 -3.00
CA PRO A 81 10.92 4.10 -4.18
C PRO A 81 10.71 2.61 -3.92
N ILE A 82 11.08 2.13 -2.73
CA ILE A 82 10.94 0.70 -2.37
C ILE A 82 9.46 0.34 -2.28
N ILE A 83 8.67 1.19 -1.61
CA ILE A 83 7.22 1.00 -1.49
C ILE A 83 6.55 1.15 -2.85
N TYR A 84 6.94 2.18 -3.62
CA TYR A 84 6.43 2.38 -4.98
C TYR A 84 6.63 1.15 -5.86
N GLU A 85 7.83 0.56 -5.87
CA GLU A 85 8.10 -0.65 -6.64
C GLU A 85 7.26 -1.85 -6.20
N ASP A 86 7.07 -2.04 -4.89
CA ASP A 86 6.21 -3.10 -4.37
C ASP A 86 4.75 -2.89 -4.79
N LEU A 87 4.24 -1.66 -4.71
CA LEU A 87 2.90 -1.31 -5.16
C LEU A 87 2.72 -1.53 -6.66
N GLN A 88 3.68 -1.13 -7.49
CA GLN A 88 3.68 -1.37 -8.93
C GLN A 88 3.61 -2.88 -9.25
N LYS A 89 4.43 -3.66 -8.59
CA LYS A 89 4.52 -5.11 -8.80
C LYS A 89 3.27 -5.86 -8.34
N ASN A 90 2.61 -5.38 -7.29
CA ASN A 90 1.60 -6.14 -6.58
C ASN A 90 0.20 -5.51 -6.66
N LEU A 91 0.03 -4.23 -6.35
CA LEU A 91 -1.28 -3.59 -6.28
C LEU A 91 -1.92 -3.47 -7.67
N LEU A 92 -1.15 -3.13 -8.70
CA LEU A 92 -1.67 -3.00 -10.07
C LEU A 92 -2.11 -4.33 -10.69
N LYS A 93 -1.68 -5.46 -10.14
CA LYS A 93 -2.20 -6.78 -10.55
C LYS A 93 -3.63 -7.02 -10.06
N ILE A 94 -4.07 -6.30 -9.02
CA ILE A 94 -5.39 -6.49 -8.39
C ILE A 94 -6.40 -5.50 -8.94
N THR A 95 -5.98 -4.27 -9.20
CA THR A 95 -6.83 -3.17 -9.66
C THR A 95 -6.28 -2.60 -10.97
N LYS A 96 -7.17 -2.15 -11.86
CA LYS A 96 -6.77 -1.58 -13.16
C LYS A 96 -6.91 -0.07 -13.22
N ASN A 97 -7.61 0.52 -12.25
CA ASN A 97 -7.94 1.94 -12.21
C ASN A 97 -7.12 2.71 -11.16
N ILE A 98 -5.96 2.20 -10.73
CA ILE A 98 -5.01 2.91 -9.91
C ILE A 98 -3.81 3.30 -10.77
N LYS A 99 -3.42 4.58 -10.72
CA LYS A 99 -2.17 5.12 -11.27
C LYS A 99 -1.27 5.51 -10.11
N ILE A 100 -0.07 4.95 -10.05
CA ILE A 100 0.86 5.19 -8.95
C ILE A 100 2.00 6.07 -9.43
N TYR A 101 2.31 7.10 -8.65
CA TYR A 101 3.33 8.11 -8.94
C TYR A 101 4.40 8.08 -7.87
N ASN A 102 5.67 8.03 -8.29
CA ASN A 102 6.79 7.96 -7.37
C ASN A 102 7.37 9.36 -7.08
N PHE A 103 6.59 10.24 -6.49
CA PHE A 103 7.02 11.54 -5.98
C PHE A 103 6.11 12.03 -4.84
N ALA A 104 6.61 12.95 -4.04
CA ALA A 104 5.84 13.65 -3.03
C ALA A 104 5.12 14.85 -3.65
N LEU A 105 3.92 15.13 -3.19
CA LEU A 105 3.23 16.36 -3.54
C LEU A 105 3.73 17.53 -2.67
N SER A 106 3.98 18.67 -3.28
CA SER A 106 4.43 19.88 -2.62
C SER A 106 3.91 21.11 -3.38
N ASN A 107 3.95 22.26 -2.72
CA ASN A 107 3.64 23.55 -3.35
C ASN A 107 4.79 24.10 -4.22
N ASN A 108 5.93 23.43 -4.23
CA ASN A 108 7.10 23.82 -4.99
C ASN A 108 7.71 22.63 -5.73
N ASN A 109 8.15 22.86 -6.96
CA ASN A 109 8.94 21.88 -7.71
C ASN A 109 10.39 21.96 -7.26
N LYS A 110 10.81 21.02 -6.42
CA LYS A 110 12.17 20.91 -5.92
C LYS A 110 12.56 19.47 -5.61
N ASN A 111 13.86 19.23 -5.64
CA ASN A 111 14.40 17.98 -5.10
C ASN A 111 14.33 18.01 -3.58
N VAL A 112 13.84 16.93 -2.99
CA VAL A 112 13.78 16.74 -1.54
C VAL A 112 14.44 15.42 -1.16
N THR A 113 14.99 15.37 0.07
CA THR A 113 15.51 14.15 0.65
C THR A 113 14.44 13.52 1.53
N LEU A 114 14.07 12.30 1.21
CA LEU A 114 13.18 11.50 2.04
C LEU A 114 14.01 10.65 3.01
N LYS A 115 13.87 10.90 4.30
CA LYS A 115 14.43 10.04 5.35
C LYS A 115 13.43 8.96 5.72
N VAL A 116 13.81 7.72 5.52
CA VAL A 116 12.96 6.57 5.82
C VAL A 116 13.62 5.75 6.93
N PRO A 117 13.02 5.64 8.12
CA PRO A 117 13.56 4.80 9.17
C PRO A 117 13.46 3.33 8.77
N ILE A 118 14.57 2.62 8.82
CA ILE A 118 14.62 1.18 8.57
C ILE A 118 14.44 0.45 9.90
N ARG A 119 13.41 -0.37 9.97
CA ARG A 119 13.22 -1.25 11.13
C ARG A 119 14.11 -2.46 10.99
N ASN A 120 15.00 -2.66 11.95
CA ASN A 120 15.76 -3.90 12.03
C ASN A 120 14.82 -5.06 12.42
N PRO A 121 14.65 -6.10 11.58
CA PRO A 121 13.72 -7.19 11.84
C PRO A 121 14.13 -8.08 13.04
N ASN A 122 15.40 -7.99 13.48
CA ASN A 122 15.95 -8.83 14.54
C ASN A 122 15.71 -8.29 15.95
N PHE A 123 15.11 -7.11 16.08
CA PHE A 123 14.81 -6.52 17.40
C PHE A 123 13.31 -6.35 17.56
N SER A 124 12.79 -6.76 18.72
CA SER A 124 11.42 -6.48 19.13
C SER A 124 11.20 -4.98 19.38
N GLU A 125 12.22 -4.28 19.85
CA GLU A 125 12.38 -2.83 19.82
C GLU A 125 13.40 -2.50 18.75
N LYS A 126 12.93 -1.86 17.74
CA LYS A 126 13.61 -1.78 16.46
C LYS A 126 14.53 -0.60 16.41
N ASN A 127 15.81 -0.87 16.29
CA ASN A 127 16.75 0.15 15.85
C ASN A 127 16.39 0.56 14.43
N TYR A 128 16.28 1.85 14.22
CA TYR A 128 15.99 2.42 12.91
C TYR A 128 17.28 2.97 12.35
N GLU A 129 17.67 2.48 11.17
CA GLU A 129 18.67 3.12 10.34
C GLU A 129 17.97 4.09 9.40
N GLU A 130 18.58 5.25 9.17
CA GLU A 130 18.06 6.21 8.22
C GLU A 130 18.36 5.76 6.78
N TYR A 131 17.29 5.62 6.02
CA TYR A 131 17.38 5.37 4.60
C TYR A 131 17.16 6.67 3.85
N LEU A 132 18.21 7.17 3.22
CA LEU A 132 18.14 8.41 2.44
C LEU A 132 17.73 8.11 1.00
N CYS A 133 16.62 8.68 0.59
CA CYS A 133 16.15 8.64 -0.78
C CYS A 133 16.00 10.07 -1.30
N SER A 134 16.81 10.44 -2.29
CA SER A 134 16.61 11.68 -3.03
C SER A 134 15.62 11.48 -4.16
N LYS A 135 14.64 12.35 -4.26
CA LYS A 135 13.66 12.35 -5.35
C LYS A 135 13.74 13.66 -6.12
N ARG A 136 13.78 13.52 -7.42
CA ARG A 136 13.50 14.66 -8.31
C ARG A 136 12.01 14.74 -8.53
N THR A 137 11.42 15.90 -8.24
CA THR A 137 10.12 16.24 -8.80
C THR A 137 10.34 16.46 -10.30
N LYS A 138 9.58 15.76 -11.14
CA LYS A 138 9.60 16.05 -12.58
C LYS A 138 8.91 17.39 -12.80
N ASP A 139 9.57 18.24 -13.58
CA ASP A 139 8.99 19.45 -14.17
C ASP A 139 7.75 19.10 -15.00
#